data_b89ce50981aa473207936bb3f89d2538
#
_entry.id   b89ce50981aa473207936bb3f89d2538
#
_cell.length_a   1.000
_cell.length_b   1.000
_cell.length_c   1.000
_cell.angle_alpha   90.00
_cell.angle_beta   90.00
_cell.angle_gamma   90.00
#
_symmetry.space_group_name_H-M   'P 1'
#
loop_
_entity.id
_entity.type
_entity.pdbx_description
1 polymer ?
#
loop_
_entity_poly.entity_id
_entity_poly.type
_entity_poly.pdbx_seq_one_letter_code
_entity_poly.pdbx_strand_id
1 'polypeptide(L)'
;VVDVYFEGKDIDTDLLLPSIHDALTIKRPDGRTLVVEVQQHIGEDTVRTVAMDSTDGLQRGMEVIPTGHPITMPVGNQIKGRLMNVVGDAVDGMKPLSKEGAYPIHREPPKFEDLSTTQEVLFTGIKVIDLLEPYSKGGKIGLFGGAGVGKTVLIMELINNIAKGHNGYSVFAGVGERTREGNDLLREMIESGVMSYGEKFKEGMEKGEWNLN
;
A
#
# COMPACT_ATOMS: atom_id res chain seq x y z
N VAL A 1 11.85 7.41 -13.54
CA VAL A 1 11.42 8.80 -13.77
C VAL A 1 10.94 8.90 -15.19
N VAL A 2 9.79 9.56 -15.41
CA VAL A 2 9.19 9.79 -16.73
C VAL A 2 8.82 11.27 -16.81
N ASP A 3 9.30 11.95 -17.84
CA ASP A 3 8.92 13.33 -18.13
C ASP A 3 7.76 13.31 -19.12
N VAL A 4 6.66 13.97 -18.78
CA VAL A 4 5.43 14.00 -19.56
C VAL A 4 5.23 15.42 -20.09
N TYR A 5 5.08 15.50 -21.41
CA TYR A 5 4.83 16.75 -22.11
C TYR A 5 3.35 16.88 -22.47
N PHE A 6 2.77 18.03 -22.18
CA PHE A 6 1.37 18.34 -22.50
C PHE A 6 1.33 19.25 -23.74
N GLU A 7 0.84 18.73 -24.86
CA GLU A 7 0.63 19.49 -26.08
C GLU A 7 -0.68 20.27 -26.03
N GLY A 8 -0.62 21.54 -26.40
CA GLY A 8 -1.78 22.34 -26.75
C GLY A 8 -2.25 23.28 -25.69
N LYS A 9 -1.86 24.53 -25.85
CA LYS A 9 -2.69 25.68 -25.42
C LYS A 9 -3.80 25.83 -26.46
N ASP A 10 -4.85 25.03 -26.39
CA ASP A 10 -6.10 25.48 -26.98
C ASP A 10 -6.60 26.64 -26.12
N ILE A 11 -6.73 27.80 -26.74
CA ILE A 11 -7.02 29.11 -26.13
C ILE A 11 -8.33 29.11 -25.31
N ASP A 12 -9.15 28.07 -25.43
CA ASP A 12 -10.46 27.93 -24.78
C ASP A 12 -10.52 26.93 -23.62
N THR A 13 -9.46 26.17 -23.34
CA THR A 13 -9.35 25.37 -22.14
C THR A 13 -8.09 25.80 -21.40
N ASP A 14 -8.26 26.35 -20.20
CA ASP A 14 -7.20 26.45 -19.18
C ASP A 14 -6.70 25.03 -18.89
N LEU A 15 -5.83 24.49 -19.75
CA LEU A 15 -5.15 23.22 -19.52
C LEU A 15 -4.12 23.47 -18.43
N LEU A 16 -4.61 23.53 -17.20
CA LEU A 16 -3.78 23.53 -16.01
C LEU A 16 -3.00 22.21 -16.02
N LEU A 17 -1.68 22.31 -15.91
CA LEU A 17 -0.85 21.14 -15.68
C LEU A 17 -1.41 20.36 -14.46
N PRO A 18 -1.33 19.02 -14.48
CA PRO A 18 -1.72 18.22 -13.33
C PRO A 18 -1.03 18.70 -12.05
N SER A 19 -1.75 18.71 -10.96
CA SER A 19 -1.21 19.11 -9.66
C SER A 19 -0.09 18.17 -9.22
N ILE A 20 0.80 18.68 -8.36
CA ILE A 20 1.79 17.82 -7.71
C ILE A 20 1.03 16.74 -6.92
N HIS A 21 1.50 15.49 -7.03
CA HIS A 21 0.89 14.26 -6.53
C HIS A 21 -0.29 13.71 -7.32
N ASP A 22 -0.75 14.39 -8.38
CA ASP A 22 -1.74 13.77 -9.25
C ASP A 22 -1.18 12.54 -9.95
N ALA A 23 -2.05 11.55 -10.13
CA ALA A 23 -1.75 10.34 -10.86
C ALA A 23 -2.01 10.52 -12.35
N LEU A 24 -1.10 10.00 -13.17
CA LEU A 24 -1.27 9.88 -14.61
C LEU A 24 -1.20 8.40 -14.98
N THR A 25 -1.85 8.03 -16.06
CA THR A 25 -1.88 6.65 -16.55
C THR A 25 -1.32 6.53 -17.96
N ILE A 26 -0.49 5.51 -18.19
CA ILE A 26 0.11 5.19 -19.49
C ILE A 26 -0.30 3.77 -19.85
N LYS A 27 -0.94 3.60 -21.00
CA LYS A 27 -1.26 2.26 -21.54
C LYS A 27 -0.04 1.69 -22.22
N ARG A 28 0.44 0.55 -21.76
CA ARG A 28 1.56 -0.17 -22.37
C ARG A 28 1.11 -1.02 -23.55
N PRO A 29 2.02 -1.37 -24.48
CA PRO A 29 1.72 -2.25 -25.62
C PRO A 29 1.25 -3.66 -25.19
N ASP A 30 1.63 -4.12 -24.02
CA ASP A 30 1.23 -5.40 -23.44
C ASP A 30 -0.17 -5.37 -22.79
N GLY A 31 -0.87 -4.25 -22.87
CA GLY A 31 -2.21 -4.04 -22.32
C GLY A 31 -2.24 -3.66 -20.84
N ARG A 32 -1.11 -3.66 -20.14
CA ARG A 32 -1.04 -3.21 -18.74
C ARG A 32 -1.02 -1.69 -18.67
N THR A 33 -1.58 -1.16 -17.58
CA THR A 33 -1.54 0.27 -17.28
C THR A 33 -0.44 0.57 -16.29
N LEU A 34 0.45 1.50 -16.65
CA LEU A 34 1.42 2.05 -15.72
C LEU A 34 0.85 3.32 -15.11
N VAL A 35 0.89 3.41 -13.79
CA VAL A 35 0.57 4.63 -13.05
C VAL A 35 1.86 5.38 -12.74
N VAL A 36 1.86 6.67 -12.98
CA VAL A 36 2.96 7.57 -12.63
C VAL A 36 2.42 8.75 -11.83
N GLU A 37 3.18 9.23 -10.86
CA GLU A 37 2.79 10.33 -9.98
C GLU A 37 3.60 11.58 -10.28
N VAL A 38 2.93 12.72 -10.38
CA VAL A 38 3.57 14.03 -10.62
C VAL A 38 4.36 14.44 -9.38
N GLN A 39 5.64 14.71 -9.57
CA GLN A 39 6.53 15.17 -8.50
C GLN A 39 6.98 16.61 -8.65
N GLN A 40 7.08 17.08 -9.89
CA GLN A 40 7.61 18.41 -10.16
C GLN A 40 7.13 18.92 -11.52
N HIS A 41 6.85 20.22 -11.62
CA HIS A 41 6.74 20.92 -12.89
C HIS A 41 8.13 21.38 -13.34
N ILE A 42 8.55 21.01 -14.56
CA ILE A 42 9.89 21.36 -15.08
C ILE A 42 9.83 22.52 -16.07
N GLY A 43 8.67 23.00 -16.42
CA GLY A 43 8.43 24.08 -17.35
C GLY A 43 6.96 24.41 -17.44
N GLU A 44 6.61 25.14 -18.47
CA GLU A 44 5.21 25.54 -18.68
C GLU A 44 4.34 24.38 -19.19
N ASP A 45 4.95 23.38 -19.85
CA ASP A 45 4.25 22.31 -20.56
C ASP A 45 4.69 20.91 -20.13
N THR A 46 5.62 20.79 -19.17
CA THR A 46 6.25 19.51 -18.83
C THR A 46 6.21 19.23 -17.34
N VAL A 47 5.79 18.04 -16.97
CA VAL A 47 5.85 17.55 -15.60
C VAL A 47 6.79 16.36 -15.48
N ARG A 48 7.52 16.29 -14.37
CA ARG A 48 8.35 15.15 -13.98
C ARG A 48 7.56 14.24 -13.08
N THR A 49 7.57 12.95 -13.43
CA THR A 49 6.80 11.95 -12.71
C THR A 49 7.67 10.79 -12.23
N VAL A 50 7.22 10.11 -11.19
CA VAL A 50 7.78 8.85 -10.69
C VAL A 50 6.83 7.72 -11.05
N ALA A 51 7.38 6.69 -11.71
CA ALA A 51 6.63 5.50 -12.07
C ALA A 51 6.46 4.57 -10.86
N MET A 52 5.24 4.05 -10.68
CA MET A 52 4.91 3.14 -9.59
C MET A 52 5.27 1.68 -9.91
N ASP A 53 5.74 1.40 -11.10
CA ASP A 53 6.20 0.10 -11.56
C ASP A 53 7.35 0.28 -12.56
N SER A 54 7.92 -0.83 -13.11
CA SER A 54 8.96 -0.76 -14.13
C SER A 54 8.55 0.14 -15.29
N THR A 55 9.54 0.84 -15.83
CA THR A 55 9.38 1.67 -17.05
C THR A 55 9.75 0.92 -18.33
N ASP A 56 9.99 -0.38 -18.24
CA ASP A 56 10.36 -1.19 -19.39
C ASP A 56 9.27 -1.18 -20.47
N GLY A 57 9.67 -1.01 -21.71
CA GLY A 57 8.77 -0.94 -22.85
C GLY A 57 8.10 0.42 -23.09
N LEU A 58 8.38 1.43 -22.27
CA LEU A 58 7.94 2.80 -22.56
C LEU A 58 8.72 3.36 -23.76
N GLN A 59 7.99 4.03 -24.62
CA GLN A 59 8.53 4.69 -25.80
C GLN A 59 8.15 6.17 -25.79
N ARG A 60 8.96 6.98 -26.43
CA ARG A 60 8.68 8.39 -26.61
C ARG A 60 7.43 8.57 -27.47
N GLY A 61 6.54 9.50 -27.11
CA GLY A 61 5.30 9.77 -27.83
C GLY A 61 4.13 8.85 -27.46
N MET A 62 4.28 8.03 -26.42
CA MET A 62 3.12 7.31 -25.86
C MET A 62 2.14 8.28 -25.19
N GLU A 63 0.87 8.02 -25.38
CA GLU A 63 -0.20 8.80 -24.77
C GLU A 63 -0.24 8.62 -23.24
N VAL A 64 -0.38 9.74 -22.53
CA VAL A 64 -0.50 9.80 -21.08
C VAL A 64 -1.80 10.49 -20.72
N ILE A 65 -2.61 9.83 -19.88
CA ILE A 65 -3.95 10.31 -19.51
C ILE A 65 -3.90 10.77 -18.05
N PRO A 66 -4.19 12.05 -17.76
CA PRO A 66 -4.32 12.53 -16.39
C PRO A 66 -5.60 11.98 -15.75
N THR A 67 -5.51 11.59 -14.47
CA THR A 67 -6.68 11.10 -13.72
C THR A 67 -7.44 12.21 -13.02
N GLY A 68 -6.81 13.39 -12.81
CA GLY A 68 -7.36 14.52 -12.08
C GLY A 68 -7.42 14.33 -10.56
N HIS A 69 -6.77 13.31 -10.05
CA HIS A 69 -6.68 13.05 -8.61
C HIS A 69 -5.39 12.29 -8.26
N PRO A 70 -4.94 12.34 -7.00
CA PRO A 70 -3.81 11.55 -6.52
C PRO A 70 -4.08 10.04 -6.59
N ILE A 71 -3.03 9.24 -6.41
CA ILE A 71 -3.19 7.79 -6.21
C ILE A 71 -4.08 7.55 -4.99
N THR A 72 -5.07 6.69 -5.16
CA THR A 72 -6.05 6.36 -4.11
C THR A 72 -5.97 4.89 -3.73
N MET A 73 -6.15 4.60 -2.44
CA MET A 73 -6.19 3.24 -1.90
C MET A 73 -7.61 2.86 -1.51
N PRO A 74 -8.07 1.66 -1.87
CA PRO A 74 -9.35 1.15 -1.43
C PRO A 74 -9.37 1.01 0.10
N VAL A 75 -10.55 1.18 0.68
CA VAL A 75 -10.75 1.16 2.14
C VAL A 75 -11.94 0.27 2.52
N GLY A 76 -12.11 0.07 3.82
CA GLY A 76 -13.24 -0.67 4.38
C GLY A 76 -12.99 -2.17 4.50
N ASN A 77 -14.06 -2.93 4.69
CA ASN A 77 -13.95 -4.37 4.96
C ASN A 77 -13.44 -5.19 3.77
N GLN A 78 -13.59 -4.68 2.55
CA GLN A 78 -13.18 -5.36 1.32
C GLN A 78 -11.67 -5.60 1.20
N ILE A 79 -10.85 -4.83 1.94
CA ILE A 79 -9.38 -4.96 1.89
C ILE A 79 -8.83 -5.98 2.87
N LYS A 80 -9.66 -6.45 3.80
CA LYS A 80 -9.23 -7.41 4.83
C LYS A 80 -8.82 -8.73 4.18
N GLY A 81 -7.65 -9.23 4.56
CA GLY A 81 -7.09 -10.46 4.02
C GLY A 81 -6.71 -10.40 2.54
N ARG A 82 -6.63 -9.21 1.94
CA ARG A 82 -6.29 -9.01 0.53
C ARG A 82 -4.83 -8.61 0.36
N LEU A 83 -4.26 -9.01 -0.78
CA LEU A 83 -2.94 -8.58 -1.23
C LEU A 83 -3.09 -7.56 -2.35
N MET A 84 -2.48 -6.40 -2.18
CA MET A 84 -2.58 -5.28 -3.10
C MET A 84 -1.20 -4.80 -3.54
N ASN A 85 -1.14 -4.24 -4.74
CA ASN A 85 0.03 -3.49 -5.20
C ASN A 85 0.02 -2.04 -4.66
N VAL A 86 1.05 -1.28 -5.01
CA VAL A 86 1.23 0.12 -4.54
C VAL A 86 0.17 1.09 -5.05
N VAL A 87 -0.62 0.73 -6.06
CA VAL A 87 -1.72 1.54 -6.60
C VAL A 87 -3.11 1.04 -6.17
N GLY A 88 -3.15 0.09 -5.23
CA GLY A 88 -4.39 -0.43 -4.65
C GLY A 88 -5.11 -1.46 -5.50
N ASP A 89 -4.46 -2.03 -6.51
CA ASP A 89 -5.04 -3.12 -7.29
C ASP A 89 -4.76 -4.46 -6.62
N ALA A 90 -5.75 -5.34 -6.62
CA ALA A 90 -5.61 -6.67 -6.06
C ALA A 90 -4.67 -7.53 -6.92
N VAL A 91 -3.67 -8.15 -6.26
CA VAL A 91 -2.70 -9.06 -6.92
C VAL A 91 -2.83 -10.50 -6.43
N ASP A 92 -3.86 -10.79 -5.66
CA ASP A 92 -4.16 -12.11 -5.06
C ASP A 92 -4.98 -13.05 -5.97
N GLY A 93 -5.27 -12.64 -7.20
CA GLY A 93 -6.05 -13.44 -8.17
C GLY A 93 -7.56 -13.46 -7.90
N MET A 94 -8.04 -12.67 -6.92
CA MET A 94 -9.46 -12.55 -6.61
C MET A 94 -10.09 -11.34 -7.33
N LYS A 95 -11.38 -11.10 -7.09
CA LYS A 95 -12.11 -9.98 -7.70
C LYS A 95 -11.42 -8.64 -7.42
N PRO A 96 -11.42 -7.72 -8.39
CA PRO A 96 -10.91 -6.38 -8.17
C PRO A 96 -11.57 -5.69 -6.98
N LEU A 97 -10.84 -4.86 -6.29
CA LEU A 97 -11.34 -4.05 -5.19
C LEU A 97 -12.08 -2.83 -5.74
N SER A 98 -13.20 -2.47 -5.11
CA SER A 98 -13.88 -1.22 -5.43
C SER A 98 -13.05 -0.05 -4.95
N LYS A 99 -12.89 0.95 -5.81
CA LYS A 99 -12.26 2.24 -5.45
C LYS A 99 -13.30 3.30 -5.05
N GLU A 100 -14.58 2.92 -4.92
CA GLU A 100 -15.60 3.81 -4.39
C GLU A 100 -15.31 4.15 -2.93
N GLY A 101 -15.25 5.44 -2.63
CA GLY A 101 -14.86 5.93 -1.30
C GLY A 101 -13.37 5.72 -0.96
N ALA A 102 -12.52 5.40 -1.94
CA ALA A 102 -11.09 5.25 -1.73
C ALA A 102 -10.45 6.55 -1.21
N TYR A 103 -9.39 6.42 -0.42
CA TYR A 103 -8.68 7.56 0.15
C TYR A 103 -7.39 7.85 -0.61
N PRO A 104 -7.06 9.14 -0.82
CA PRO A 104 -5.76 9.50 -1.37
C PRO A 104 -4.63 9.04 -0.44
N ILE A 105 -3.50 8.62 -1.03
CA ILE A 105 -2.32 8.20 -0.26
C ILE A 105 -1.66 9.38 0.45
N HIS A 106 -1.75 10.59 -0.12
CA HIS A 106 -1.26 11.82 0.49
C HIS A 106 -2.36 12.40 1.36
N ARG A 107 -2.18 12.29 2.68
CA ARG A 107 -3.12 12.78 3.69
C ARG A 107 -2.37 13.57 4.74
N GLU A 108 -3.01 14.60 5.25
CA GLU A 108 -2.49 15.32 6.40
C GLU A 108 -2.51 14.46 7.66
N PRO A 109 -1.54 14.63 8.55
CA PRO A 109 -1.54 13.95 9.84
C PRO A 109 -2.72 14.43 10.71
N PRO A 110 -3.13 13.64 11.72
CA PRO A 110 -4.11 14.08 12.70
C PRO A 110 -3.68 15.38 13.37
N LYS A 111 -4.64 16.24 13.69
CA LYS A 111 -4.36 17.48 14.43
C LYS A 111 -3.85 17.15 15.82
N PHE A 112 -3.06 18.05 16.38
CA PHE A 112 -2.47 17.88 17.72
C PHE A 112 -3.54 17.67 18.81
N GLU A 113 -4.66 18.35 18.69
CA GLU A 113 -5.83 18.24 19.60
C GLU A 113 -6.51 16.87 19.59
N ASP A 114 -6.36 16.10 18.48
CA ASP A 114 -6.90 14.75 18.31
C ASP A 114 -5.94 13.66 18.85
N LEU A 115 -4.74 14.04 19.26
CA LEU A 115 -3.73 13.10 19.75
C LEU A 115 -3.97 12.77 21.24
N SER A 116 -3.96 11.47 21.57
CA SER A 116 -3.96 11.04 22.98
C SER A 116 -2.60 11.32 23.62
N THR A 117 -2.63 11.98 24.77
CA THR A 117 -1.42 12.22 25.59
C THR A 117 -1.14 11.08 26.56
N THR A 118 -2.06 10.12 26.68
CA THR A 118 -1.92 8.99 27.61
C THR A 118 -1.00 7.93 27.02
N GLN A 119 0.05 7.59 27.75
CA GLN A 119 0.93 6.48 27.37
C GLN A 119 0.35 5.17 27.91
N GLU A 120 0.02 4.25 27.03
CA GLU A 120 -0.42 2.90 27.37
C GLU A 120 0.55 1.88 26.80
N VAL A 121 0.82 0.83 27.56
CA VAL A 121 1.68 -0.27 27.12
C VAL A 121 0.87 -1.20 26.20
N LEU A 122 1.48 -1.57 25.07
CA LEU A 122 0.99 -2.61 24.18
C LEU A 122 1.65 -3.93 24.56
N PHE A 123 0.91 -4.81 25.20
CA PHE A 123 1.41 -6.15 25.49
C PHE A 123 1.48 -7.00 24.23
N THR A 124 2.69 -7.41 23.87
CA THR A 124 2.97 -8.16 22.65
C THR A 124 2.83 -9.67 22.83
N GLY A 125 2.81 -10.15 24.05
CA GLY A 125 2.87 -11.58 24.38
C GLY A 125 4.28 -12.19 24.25
N ILE A 126 5.26 -11.41 23.85
CA ILE A 126 6.67 -11.81 23.75
C ILE A 126 7.37 -11.36 25.02
N LYS A 127 7.68 -12.31 25.90
CA LYS A 127 8.18 -12.03 27.26
C LYS A 127 9.37 -11.07 27.30
N VAL A 128 10.33 -11.22 26.40
CA VAL A 128 11.54 -10.39 26.38
C VAL A 128 11.22 -8.96 26.01
N ILE A 129 10.26 -8.73 25.11
CA ILE A 129 9.80 -7.38 24.72
C ILE A 129 9.03 -6.76 25.89
N ASP A 130 8.01 -7.47 26.37
CA ASP A 130 7.09 -6.97 27.38
C ASP A 130 7.79 -6.65 28.71
N LEU A 131 8.89 -7.35 28.99
CA LEU A 131 9.65 -7.18 30.24
C LEU A 131 10.79 -6.17 30.13
N LEU A 132 11.54 -6.18 29.03
CA LEU A 132 12.78 -5.40 28.92
C LEU A 132 12.62 -4.11 28.13
N GLU A 133 11.76 -4.11 27.12
CA GLU A 133 11.52 -2.96 26.22
C GLU A 133 10.05 -2.91 25.78
N PRO A 134 9.13 -2.63 26.70
CA PRO A 134 7.70 -2.65 26.42
C PRO A 134 7.31 -1.62 25.36
N TYR A 135 6.44 -2.02 24.43
CA TYR A 135 5.97 -1.16 23.37
C TYR A 135 4.86 -0.24 23.85
N SER A 136 4.89 1.01 23.41
CA SER A 136 3.80 1.95 23.64
C SER A 136 2.77 1.86 22.53
N LYS A 137 1.48 1.90 22.88
CA LYS A 137 0.40 2.07 21.88
C LYS A 137 0.60 3.39 21.13
N GLY A 138 0.50 3.35 19.80
CA GLY A 138 0.77 4.50 18.94
C GLY A 138 2.26 4.83 18.75
N GLY A 139 3.16 4.05 19.36
CA GLY A 139 4.60 4.21 19.21
C GLY A 139 5.13 3.77 17.84
N LYS A 140 6.32 4.23 17.52
CA LYS A 140 7.11 3.79 16.35
C LYS A 140 8.26 2.94 16.86
N ILE A 141 8.35 1.70 16.38
CA ILE A 141 9.31 0.72 16.85
C ILE A 141 10.17 0.27 15.68
N GLY A 142 11.49 0.24 15.87
CA GLY A 142 12.45 -0.23 14.88
C GLY A 142 13.07 -1.55 15.30
N LEU A 143 13.02 -2.57 14.44
CA LEU A 143 13.72 -3.84 14.62
C LEU A 143 14.95 -3.86 13.72
N PHE A 144 16.13 -3.75 14.32
CA PHE A 144 17.41 -3.71 13.61
C PHE A 144 18.14 -5.03 13.77
N GLY A 145 18.78 -5.49 12.70
CA GLY A 145 19.58 -6.72 12.71
C GLY A 145 20.04 -7.10 11.32
N GLY A 146 21.07 -7.93 11.23
CA GLY A 146 21.56 -8.50 9.98
C GLY A 146 20.57 -9.47 9.33
N ALA A 147 20.98 -10.09 8.23
CA ALA A 147 20.18 -11.13 7.59
C ALA A 147 20.13 -12.39 8.48
N GLY A 148 18.98 -13.08 8.50
CA GLY A 148 18.81 -14.36 9.20
C GLY A 148 18.72 -14.28 10.73
N VAL A 149 18.56 -13.11 11.32
CA VAL A 149 18.47 -12.94 12.80
C VAL A 149 17.04 -13.04 13.35
N GLY A 150 16.07 -13.45 12.52
CA GLY A 150 14.69 -13.70 12.97
C GLY A 150 13.78 -12.45 12.98
N LYS A 151 14.13 -11.34 12.34
CA LYS A 151 13.26 -10.16 12.26
C LYS A 151 11.85 -10.48 11.74
N THR A 152 11.78 -11.23 10.65
CA THR A 152 10.51 -11.65 10.02
C THR A 152 9.69 -12.53 10.95
N VAL A 153 10.32 -13.48 11.63
CA VAL A 153 9.65 -14.35 12.61
C VAL A 153 9.06 -13.54 13.76
N LEU A 154 9.80 -12.54 14.24
CA LEU A 154 9.33 -11.64 15.29
C LEU A 154 8.13 -10.80 14.83
N ILE A 155 8.17 -10.29 13.61
CA ILE A 155 7.06 -9.51 13.02
C ILE A 155 5.81 -10.40 12.89
N MET A 156 5.94 -11.64 12.42
CA MET A 156 4.82 -12.57 12.31
C MET A 156 4.21 -12.91 13.65
N GLU A 157 5.04 -13.13 14.67
CA GLU A 157 4.56 -13.39 16.02
C GLU A 157 3.82 -12.20 16.61
N LEU A 158 4.31 -10.97 16.36
CA LEU A 158 3.62 -9.75 16.75
C LEU A 158 2.26 -9.62 16.07
N ILE A 159 2.17 -9.87 14.76
CA ILE A 159 0.92 -9.83 14.00
C ILE A 159 -0.08 -10.85 14.57
N ASN A 160 0.37 -12.09 14.79
CA ASN A 160 -0.45 -13.16 15.34
C ASN A 160 -0.98 -12.82 16.74
N ASN A 161 -0.12 -12.32 17.61
CA ASN A 161 -0.49 -12.00 18.99
C ASN A 161 -1.42 -10.78 19.08
N ILE A 162 -1.23 -9.77 18.23
CA ILE A 162 -2.13 -8.61 18.14
C ILE A 162 -3.51 -9.04 17.63
N ALA A 163 -3.56 -9.91 16.62
CA ALA A 163 -4.83 -10.42 16.11
C ALA A 163 -5.59 -11.23 17.18
N LYS A 164 -4.91 -12.12 17.91
CA LYS A 164 -5.53 -12.99 18.92
C LYS A 164 -5.81 -12.30 20.25
N GLY A 165 -4.88 -11.46 20.72
CA GLY A 165 -4.94 -10.86 22.06
C GLY A 165 -5.73 -9.55 22.10
N HIS A 166 -5.77 -8.79 21.03
CA HIS A 166 -6.34 -7.43 20.99
C HIS A 166 -7.49 -7.27 20.00
N ASN A 167 -7.92 -8.33 19.30
CA ASN A 167 -8.90 -8.24 18.19
C ASN A 167 -8.52 -7.14 17.17
N GLY A 168 -7.23 -6.93 17.00
CA GLY A 168 -6.69 -5.87 16.16
C GLY A 168 -6.55 -6.30 14.71
N TYR A 169 -6.39 -5.31 13.84
CA TYR A 169 -6.01 -5.54 12.46
C TYR A 169 -4.55 -5.18 12.27
N SER A 170 -3.86 -5.97 11.45
CA SER A 170 -2.47 -5.72 11.08
C SER A 170 -2.38 -5.42 9.60
N VAL A 171 -1.56 -4.44 9.24
CA VAL A 171 -1.23 -4.13 7.86
C VAL A 171 0.27 -4.33 7.70
N PHE A 172 0.65 -5.19 6.76
CA PHE A 172 2.05 -5.38 6.39
C PHE A 172 2.32 -4.68 5.06
N ALA A 173 3.37 -3.87 5.01
CA ALA A 173 3.83 -3.21 3.79
C ALA A 173 5.30 -3.57 3.54
N GLY A 174 5.56 -4.24 2.43
CA GLY A 174 6.92 -4.53 1.96
C GLY A 174 7.47 -3.34 1.19
N VAL A 175 8.54 -2.73 1.68
CA VAL A 175 9.21 -1.60 1.04
C VAL A 175 10.70 -1.90 0.94
N GLY A 176 11.23 -1.96 -0.30
CA GLY A 176 12.63 -2.29 -0.53
C GLY A 176 13.00 -3.76 -0.30
N GLU A 177 12.02 -4.62 -0.07
CA GLU A 177 12.20 -6.05 0.08
C GLU A 177 12.30 -6.75 -1.28
N ARG A 178 12.98 -7.89 -1.32
CA ARG A 178 13.01 -8.73 -2.51
C ARG A 178 11.65 -9.39 -2.69
N THR A 179 11.15 -9.47 -3.93
CA THR A 179 9.87 -10.11 -4.26
C THR A 179 9.78 -11.53 -3.71
N ARG A 180 10.89 -12.26 -3.69
CA ARG A 180 10.98 -13.60 -3.10
C ARG A 180 10.68 -13.59 -1.60
N GLU A 181 11.28 -12.66 -0.85
CA GLU A 181 11.10 -12.53 0.60
C GLU A 181 9.65 -12.17 0.94
N GLY A 182 9.01 -11.31 0.12
CA GLY A 182 7.58 -11.00 0.25
C GLY A 182 6.68 -12.21 0.02
N ASN A 183 6.99 -13.04 -0.98
CA ASN A 183 6.24 -14.27 -1.24
C ASN A 183 6.45 -15.31 -0.13
N ASP A 184 7.67 -15.44 0.38
CA ASP A 184 7.98 -16.36 1.47
C ASP A 184 7.23 -15.94 2.74
N LEU A 185 7.20 -14.65 3.06
CA LEU A 185 6.44 -14.10 4.18
C LEU A 185 4.94 -14.41 4.05
N LEU A 186 4.35 -14.19 2.87
CA LEU A 186 2.94 -14.52 2.64
C LEU A 186 2.65 -16.00 2.89
N ARG A 187 3.51 -16.89 2.41
CA ARG A 187 3.39 -18.33 2.65
C ARG A 187 3.46 -18.69 4.13
N GLU A 188 4.43 -18.13 4.84
CA GLU A 188 4.59 -18.34 6.27
C GLU A 188 3.38 -17.83 7.07
N MET A 189 2.78 -16.68 6.67
CA MET A 189 1.55 -16.17 7.28
C MET A 189 0.35 -17.11 7.06
N ILE A 190 0.28 -17.76 5.91
CA ILE A 190 -0.77 -18.75 5.60
C ILE A 190 -0.53 -20.05 6.38
N GLU A 191 0.70 -20.57 6.38
CA GLU A 191 1.07 -21.81 7.06
C GLU A 191 0.92 -21.73 8.59
N SER A 192 1.25 -20.57 9.16
CA SER A 192 1.09 -20.29 10.60
C SER A 192 -0.36 -20.04 11.02
N GLY A 193 -1.29 -19.97 10.06
CA GLY A 193 -2.71 -19.68 10.31
C GLY A 193 -3.00 -18.26 10.76
N VAL A 194 -2.05 -17.35 10.61
CA VAL A 194 -2.26 -15.90 10.83
C VAL A 194 -3.16 -15.31 9.76
N MET A 195 -3.09 -15.86 8.55
CA MET A 195 -3.88 -15.45 7.42
C MET A 195 -4.57 -16.66 6.79
N SER A 196 -5.90 -16.63 6.70
CA SER A 196 -6.67 -17.64 5.99
C SER A 196 -6.73 -17.31 4.51
N TYR A 197 -5.87 -17.95 3.72
CA TYR A 197 -5.80 -17.76 2.28
C TYR A 197 -5.90 -19.12 1.59
N GLY A 198 -7.05 -19.44 1.01
CA GLY A 198 -7.29 -20.72 0.36
C GLY A 198 -8.68 -20.79 -0.26
N GLU A 199 -9.10 -21.96 -0.70
CA GLU A 199 -10.41 -22.14 -1.34
C GLU A 199 -11.55 -21.71 -0.43
N LYS A 200 -11.50 -22.05 0.86
CA LYS A 200 -12.50 -21.59 1.85
C LYS A 200 -12.54 -20.07 1.99
N PHE A 201 -11.40 -19.40 1.90
CA PHE A 201 -11.32 -17.96 1.93
C PHE A 201 -11.92 -17.36 0.66
N LYS A 202 -11.61 -17.93 -0.51
CA LYS A 202 -12.20 -17.52 -1.79
C LYS A 202 -13.71 -17.70 -1.79
N GLU A 203 -14.21 -18.85 -1.32
CA GLU A 203 -15.64 -19.12 -1.18
C GLU A 203 -16.32 -18.14 -0.20
N GLY A 204 -15.69 -17.85 0.94
CA GLY A 204 -16.19 -16.88 1.92
C GLY A 204 -16.28 -15.47 1.34
N MET A 205 -15.27 -15.07 0.57
CA MET A 205 -15.26 -13.80 -0.14
C MET A 205 -16.39 -13.71 -1.18
N GLU A 206 -16.62 -14.77 -1.92
CA GLU A 206 -17.70 -14.85 -2.90
C GLU A 206 -19.09 -14.78 -2.27
N LYS A 207 -19.24 -15.34 -1.08
CA LYS A 207 -20.48 -15.29 -0.29
C LYS A 207 -20.65 -14.00 0.51
N GLY A 208 -19.64 -13.10 0.50
CA GLY A 208 -19.64 -11.88 1.32
C GLY A 208 -19.34 -12.12 2.80
N GLU A 209 -18.89 -13.31 3.15
CA GLU A 209 -18.46 -13.66 4.49
C GLU A 209 -16.99 -13.25 4.68
N TRP A 210 -16.76 -12.14 5.38
CA TRP A 210 -15.42 -11.61 5.66
C TRP A 210 -14.86 -12.24 6.95
N ASN A 211 -14.51 -13.50 6.91
CA ASN A 211 -13.96 -14.16 8.07
C ASN A 211 -12.44 -14.17 8.00
N LEU A 212 -11.83 -13.38 8.86
CA LEU A 212 -10.38 -13.20 8.99
C LEU A 212 -9.77 -14.02 10.13
N ASN A 213 -10.39 -15.11 10.49
CA ASN A 213 -9.83 -16.06 11.48
C ASN A 213 -9.14 -17.21 10.82
#